data_74336e6971df1ae8790c900fa9433e2c
#
_entry.id   74336e6971df1ae8790c900fa9433e2c
#
_cell.length_a   1.000
_cell.length_b   1.000
_cell.length_c   1.000
_cell.angle_alpha   90.00
_cell.angle_beta   90.00
_cell.angle_gamma   90.00
#
_symmetry.space_group_name_H-M   'P 1'
#
loop_
_entity.id
_entity.type
_entity.pdbx_description
1 polymer ?
#
loop_
_entity_poly.entity_id
_entity_poly.type
_entity_poly.pdbx_seq_one_letter_code
_entity_poly.pdbx_strand_id
1 'polypeptide(L)'
;MRFLLLICLLMPFYSFSGCEEGDCYNGFGTYVWKNGDTDDRSWAEGDKYIGYFLNGKMHGQGTYSFFKGDLYNGSFINGMRSGYGTFIYKNGDKYDGRFLFDKKNGKGILTNKKGITISVQYELDRLLNK
;
A
#
# COMPACT_ATOMS: atom_id res chain seq x y z
N MET A 1 34.74 43.77 -3.25
CA MET A 1 34.26 42.66 -2.41
C MET A 1 32.80 42.45 -2.71
N ARG A 2 32.47 41.38 -3.44
CA ARG A 2 31.10 41.00 -3.72
C ARG A 2 30.67 39.98 -2.64
N PHE A 3 29.77 40.41 -1.77
CA PHE A 3 29.10 39.47 -0.85
C PHE A 3 28.07 38.65 -1.66
N LEU A 4 28.37 37.37 -1.90
CA LEU A 4 27.38 36.40 -2.33
C LEU A 4 26.49 36.10 -1.12
N LEU A 5 25.28 36.70 -1.13
CA LEU A 5 24.21 36.24 -0.23
C LEU A 5 23.80 34.83 -0.68
N LEU A 6 24.24 33.82 0.06
CA LEU A 6 23.69 32.48 0.00
C LEU A 6 22.25 32.55 0.55
N ILE A 7 21.27 32.73 -0.35
CA ILE A 7 19.87 32.52 0.02
C ILE A 7 19.70 31.02 0.15
N CYS A 8 19.89 30.51 1.35
CA CYS A 8 19.37 29.20 1.74
C CYS A 8 17.85 29.30 1.62
N LEU A 9 17.30 28.85 0.48
CA LEU A 9 15.89 28.55 0.35
C LEU A 9 15.58 27.45 1.38
N LEU A 10 15.07 27.88 2.53
CA LEU A 10 14.38 27.02 3.48
C LEU A 10 13.13 26.51 2.76
N MET A 11 13.28 25.45 1.97
CA MET A 11 12.15 24.62 1.60
C MET A 11 11.53 24.15 2.91
N PRO A 12 10.23 24.40 3.15
CA PRO A 12 9.59 23.76 4.28
C PRO A 12 9.68 22.25 4.01
N PHE A 13 10.50 21.57 4.79
CA PHE A 13 10.42 20.13 4.90
C PHE A 13 9.03 19.83 5.48
N TYR A 14 8.07 19.56 4.60
CA TYR A 14 6.87 18.86 5.02
C TYR A 14 7.33 17.46 5.42
N SER A 15 7.70 17.31 6.69
CA SER A 15 7.87 15.99 7.26
C SER A 15 6.48 15.40 7.37
N PHE A 16 6.11 14.54 6.42
CA PHE A 16 5.00 13.62 6.61
C PHE A 16 5.36 12.78 7.84
N SER A 17 4.58 12.88 8.91
CA SER A 17 4.93 12.31 10.21
C SER A 17 5.17 10.79 10.17
N GLY A 18 4.62 10.09 9.18
CA GLY A 18 4.77 8.66 8.98
C GLY A 18 5.79 8.25 7.93
N CYS A 19 6.36 9.19 7.14
CA CYS A 19 7.39 8.86 6.15
C CYS A 19 8.72 8.61 6.86
N GLU A 20 9.19 7.38 6.82
CA GLU A 20 10.43 6.98 7.49
C GLU A 20 11.63 6.98 6.56
N GLU A 21 11.41 6.74 5.26
CA GLU A 21 12.48 6.64 4.28
C GLU A 21 11.98 6.98 2.88
N GLY A 22 12.83 7.60 2.05
CA GLY A 22 12.56 7.91 0.65
C GLY A 22 11.64 9.09 0.43
N ASP A 23 10.88 9.04 -0.66
CA ASP A 23 9.93 10.08 -1.08
C ASP A 23 8.49 9.56 -1.01
N CYS A 24 7.82 9.80 0.12
CA CYS A 24 6.43 9.39 0.33
C CYS A 24 5.42 10.38 -0.31
N TYR A 25 5.86 11.22 -1.22
CA TYR A 25 4.99 12.15 -1.94
C TYR A 25 4.97 11.87 -3.45
N ASN A 26 6.11 11.85 -4.12
CA ASN A 26 6.24 11.58 -5.55
C ASN A 26 7.44 10.71 -5.87
N GLY A 27 7.51 9.51 -5.29
CA GLY A 27 8.63 8.61 -5.50
C GLY A 27 8.48 7.30 -4.75
N PHE A 28 9.59 6.61 -4.57
CA PHE A 28 9.65 5.38 -3.77
C PHE A 28 9.97 5.73 -2.32
N GLY A 29 9.17 5.21 -1.39
CA GLY A 29 9.37 5.46 0.03
C GLY A 29 8.79 4.40 0.94
N THR A 30 9.07 4.57 2.21
CA THR A 30 8.54 3.76 3.31
C THR A 30 7.70 4.64 4.22
N TYR A 31 6.45 4.29 4.42
CA TYR A 31 5.52 4.99 5.28
C TYR A 31 4.97 4.05 6.35
N VAL A 32 4.99 4.50 7.60
CA VAL A 32 4.37 3.80 8.74
C VAL A 32 3.29 4.70 9.33
N TRP A 33 2.06 4.20 9.40
CA TRP A 33 0.95 4.94 9.99
C TRP A 33 1.11 5.02 11.51
N LYS A 34 1.10 6.25 12.03
CA LYS A 34 1.25 6.55 13.45
C LYS A 34 0.00 7.23 13.98
N ASN A 35 -0.27 7.05 15.25
CA ASN A 35 -1.39 7.72 15.90
C ASN A 35 -1.24 9.25 15.75
N GLY A 36 -2.28 9.89 15.21
CA GLY A 36 -2.28 11.33 14.94
C GLY A 36 -1.83 11.74 13.55
N ASP A 37 -1.57 10.79 12.64
CA ASP A 37 -1.41 11.11 11.23
C ASP A 37 -2.68 11.75 10.67
N THR A 38 -2.50 12.78 9.85
CA THR A 38 -3.58 13.65 9.36
C THR A 38 -4.39 13.04 8.21
N ASP A 39 -3.97 11.91 7.67
CA ASP A 39 -4.84 11.16 6.79
C ASP A 39 -5.90 10.44 7.64
N ASP A 40 -7.12 10.34 7.17
CA ASP A 40 -8.26 9.82 7.91
C ASP A 40 -8.19 8.29 8.22
N ARG A 41 -6.97 7.73 8.22
CA ARG A 41 -6.66 6.31 8.45
C ARG A 41 -6.19 6.00 9.88
N SER A 42 -6.82 6.59 10.87
CA SER A 42 -6.51 6.27 12.28
C SER A 42 -6.63 4.78 12.62
N TRP A 43 -7.38 4.03 11.82
CA TRP A 43 -7.50 2.57 11.91
C TRP A 43 -6.27 1.79 11.42
N ALA A 44 -5.36 2.46 10.70
CA ALA A 44 -4.17 1.84 10.11
C ALA A 44 -2.93 1.95 11.00
N GLU A 45 -3.08 2.37 12.25
CA GLU A 45 -1.94 2.52 13.18
C GLU A 45 -1.08 1.25 13.25
N GLY A 46 0.22 1.42 12.97
CA GLY A 46 1.20 0.35 12.91
C GLY A 46 1.28 -0.37 11.56
N ASP A 47 0.38 -0.06 10.61
CA ASP A 47 0.51 -0.55 9.25
C ASP A 47 1.71 0.11 8.55
N LYS A 48 2.29 -0.59 7.58
CA LYS A 48 3.47 -0.14 6.85
C LYS A 48 3.28 -0.32 5.35
N TYR A 49 3.65 0.70 4.58
CA TYR A 49 3.73 0.60 3.12
C TYR A 49 5.15 0.88 2.64
N ILE A 50 5.63 0.05 1.72
CA ILE A 50 6.88 0.23 1.00
C ILE A 50 6.55 0.18 -0.48
N GLY A 51 6.75 1.28 -1.20
CA GLY A 51 6.41 1.34 -2.62
C GLY A 51 6.40 2.75 -3.17
N TYR A 52 5.76 2.87 -4.33
CA TYR A 52 5.68 4.15 -5.01
C TYR A 52 4.51 4.99 -4.49
N PHE A 53 4.74 6.30 -4.48
CA PHE A 53 3.76 7.33 -4.15
C PHE A 53 3.55 8.28 -5.32
N LEU A 54 2.34 8.80 -5.46
CA LEU A 54 1.99 9.89 -6.34
C LEU A 54 1.07 10.85 -5.60
N ASN A 55 1.48 12.12 -5.50
CA ASN A 55 0.77 13.15 -4.75
C ASN A 55 0.40 12.72 -3.31
N GLY A 56 1.33 12.05 -2.63
CA GLY A 56 1.17 11.57 -1.26
C GLY A 56 0.28 10.34 -1.09
N LYS A 57 -0.13 9.68 -2.17
CA LYS A 57 -0.95 8.47 -2.14
C LYS A 57 -0.17 7.27 -2.67
N MET A 58 -0.40 6.09 -2.09
CA MET A 58 0.13 4.84 -2.62
C MET A 58 -0.29 4.69 -4.10
N HIS A 59 0.68 4.46 -4.98
CA HIS A 59 0.46 4.38 -6.42
C HIS A 59 1.51 3.50 -7.08
N GLY A 60 1.11 2.75 -8.13
CA GLY A 60 2.03 1.78 -8.75
C GLY A 60 2.27 0.56 -7.89
N GLN A 61 3.46 -0.04 -7.96
CA GLN A 61 3.80 -1.25 -7.21
C GLN A 61 4.20 -0.93 -5.78
N GLY A 62 3.75 -1.76 -4.85
CA GLY A 62 4.11 -1.64 -3.45
C GLY A 62 3.73 -2.85 -2.61
N THR A 63 4.26 -2.87 -1.40
CA THR A 63 3.96 -3.86 -0.37
C THR A 63 3.34 -3.18 0.83
N TYR A 64 2.14 -3.61 1.19
CA TYR A 64 1.41 -3.13 2.37
C TYR A 64 1.38 -4.23 3.43
N SER A 65 1.95 -3.95 4.58
CA SER A 65 1.97 -4.85 5.73
C SER A 65 0.99 -4.34 6.76
N PHE A 66 -0.05 -5.12 7.00
CA PHE A 66 -1.02 -4.83 8.05
C PHE A 66 -0.44 -5.19 9.42
N PHE A 67 -0.61 -4.32 10.38
CA PHE A 67 -0.12 -4.55 11.76
C PHE A 67 -0.60 -5.89 12.34
N LYS A 68 -1.81 -6.31 11.95
CA LYS A 68 -2.40 -7.58 12.40
C LYS A 68 -1.80 -8.83 11.77
N GLY A 69 -0.91 -8.69 10.78
CA GLY A 69 -0.11 -9.78 10.22
C GLY A 69 -0.44 -10.17 8.78
N ASP A 70 -1.46 -9.59 8.16
CA ASP A 70 -1.71 -9.76 6.73
C ASP A 70 -0.72 -8.94 5.90
N LEU A 71 -0.53 -9.31 4.63
CA LEU A 71 0.35 -8.62 3.71
C LEU A 71 -0.27 -8.56 2.31
N TYR A 72 -0.18 -7.42 1.67
CA TYR A 72 -0.50 -7.27 0.26
C TYR A 72 0.73 -6.82 -0.53
N ASN A 73 0.99 -7.49 -1.63
CA ASN A 73 2.02 -7.10 -2.60
C ASN A 73 1.38 -6.98 -3.98
N GLY A 74 1.39 -5.79 -4.56
CA GLY A 74 0.76 -5.56 -5.85
C GLY A 74 0.60 -4.10 -6.22
N SER A 75 -0.34 -3.87 -7.13
CA SER A 75 -0.60 -2.55 -7.69
C SER A 75 -1.55 -1.73 -6.83
N PHE A 76 -1.29 -0.43 -6.80
CA PHE A 76 -2.12 0.60 -6.15
C PHE A 76 -2.46 1.71 -7.13
N ILE A 77 -3.65 2.28 -6.99
CA ILE A 77 -4.09 3.51 -7.65
C ILE A 77 -4.78 4.38 -6.61
N ASN A 78 -4.30 5.63 -6.45
CA ASN A 78 -4.87 6.62 -5.53
C ASN A 78 -5.10 6.08 -4.11
N GLY A 79 -4.13 5.34 -3.57
CA GLY A 79 -4.17 4.80 -2.23
C GLY A 79 -4.98 3.51 -2.07
N MET A 80 -5.52 2.95 -3.13
CA MET A 80 -6.33 1.73 -3.12
C MET A 80 -5.66 0.61 -3.92
N ARG A 81 -5.80 -0.63 -3.44
CA ARG A 81 -5.39 -1.80 -4.23
C ARG A 81 -6.20 -1.85 -5.51
N SER A 82 -5.52 -1.92 -6.65
CA SER A 82 -6.15 -1.94 -7.96
C SER A 82 -5.24 -2.62 -8.97
N GLY A 83 -5.75 -3.54 -9.76
CA GLY A 83 -4.97 -4.37 -10.66
C GLY A 83 -4.56 -5.69 -10.01
N TYR A 84 -3.46 -6.28 -10.48
CA TYR A 84 -3.00 -7.56 -9.94
C TYR A 84 -2.24 -7.40 -8.64
N GLY A 85 -2.46 -8.34 -7.72
CA GLY A 85 -1.74 -8.43 -6.47
C GLY A 85 -1.91 -9.78 -5.78
N THR A 86 -1.04 -9.98 -4.80
CA THR A 86 -1.05 -11.14 -3.90
C THR A 86 -1.41 -10.66 -2.51
N PHE A 87 -2.46 -11.22 -1.92
CA PHE A 87 -2.82 -11.01 -0.53
C PHE A 87 -2.49 -12.26 0.26
N ILE A 88 -1.61 -12.14 1.25
CA ILE A 88 -1.20 -13.20 2.14
C ILE A 88 -1.87 -12.97 3.49
N TYR A 89 -2.72 -13.90 3.89
CA TYR A 89 -3.39 -13.87 5.18
C TYR A 89 -2.43 -14.30 6.28
N LYS A 90 -2.62 -13.79 7.48
CA LYS A 90 -1.83 -14.15 8.67
C LYS A 90 -1.77 -15.66 8.91
N ASN A 91 -2.82 -16.38 8.56
CA ASN A 91 -2.88 -17.85 8.72
C ASN A 91 -2.07 -18.62 7.67
N GLY A 92 -1.47 -17.95 6.69
CA GLY A 92 -0.68 -18.54 5.60
C GLY A 92 -1.47 -18.83 4.32
N ASP A 93 -2.78 -18.63 4.30
CA ASP A 93 -3.54 -18.68 3.06
C ASP A 93 -3.18 -17.52 2.15
N LYS A 94 -3.41 -17.65 0.85
CA LYS A 94 -3.02 -16.66 -0.13
C LYS A 94 -4.10 -16.49 -1.20
N TYR A 95 -4.31 -15.26 -1.63
CA TYR A 95 -5.07 -14.91 -2.83
C TYR A 95 -4.17 -14.23 -3.84
N ASP A 96 -4.07 -14.79 -5.04
CA ASP A 96 -3.41 -14.19 -6.19
C ASP A 96 -4.47 -13.82 -7.21
N GLY A 97 -4.66 -12.54 -7.50
CA GLY A 97 -5.69 -12.12 -8.43
C GLY A 97 -5.86 -10.63 -8.56
N ARG A 98 -7.00 -10.24 -9.11
CA ARG A 98 -7.29 -8.84 -9.40
C ARG A 98 -8.01 -8.18 -8.24
N PHE A 99 -7.72 -6.89 -8.08
CA PHE A 99 -8.35 -5.97 -7.15
C PHE A 99 -8.94 -4.78 -7.90
N LEU A 100 -9.98 -4.20 -7.35
CA LEU A 100 -10.57 -2.93 -7.78
C LEU A 100 -11.13 -2.22 -6.55
N PHE A 101 -10.76 -0.94 -6.35
CA PHE A 101 -11.19 -0.14 -5.21
C PHE A 101 -11.05 -0.87 -3.86
N ASP A 102 -9.84 -1.41 -3.60
CA ASP A 102 -9.50 -2.19 -2.40
C ASP A 102 -10.18 -3.56 -2.25
N LYS A 103 -10.97 -3.98 -3.21
CA LYS A 103 -11.76 -5.21 -3.16
C LYS A 103 -11.27 -6.22 -4.20
N LYS A 104 -11.36 -7.51 -3.89
CA LYS A 104 -11.14 -8.56 -4.89
C LYS A 104 -12.18 -8.42 -5.99
N ASN A 105 -11.73 -8.39 -7.24
CA ASN A 105 -12.62 -8.21 -8.38
C ASN A 105 -12.04 -8.86 -9.64
N GLY A 106 -12.70 -9.88 -10.14
CA GLY A 106 -12.27 -10.66 -11.29
C GLY A 106 -11.74 -12.04 -10.89
N LYS A 107 -10.97 -12.63 -11.80
CA LYS A 107 -10.39 -13.98 -11.63
C LYS A 107 -9.21 -13.94 -10.65
N GLY A 108 -9.06 -15.01 -9.90
CA GLY A 108 -7.95 -15.22 -8.99
C GLY A 108 -7.79 -16.68 -8.58
N ILE A 109 -6.76 -16.92 -7.79
CA ILE A 109 -6.42 -18.23 -7.24
C ILE A 109 -6.32 -18.11 -5.73
N LEU A 110 -7.07 -18.91 -5.02
CA LEU A 110 -6.86 -19.10 -3.59
C LEU A 110 -5.93 -20.28 -3.38
N THR A 111 -4.92 -20.11 -2.54
CA THR A 111 -4.00 -21.16 -2.12
C THR A 111 -4.07 -21.23 -0.60
N ASN A 112 -4.40 -22.40 -0.05
CA ASN A 112 -4.39 -22.59 1.39
C ASN A 112 -2.95 -22.80 1.91
N LYS A 113 -2.76 -22.72 3.22
CA LYS A 113 -1.44 -22.91 3.87
C LYS A 113 -0.77 -24.27 3.57
N LYS A 114 -1.54 -25.27 3.08
CA LYS A 114 -1.02 -26.57 2.67
C LYS A 114 -0.62 -26.61 1.20
N GLY A 115 -0.80 -25.51 0.44
CA GLY A 115 -0.48 -25.40 -0.98
C GLY A 115 -1.60 -25.89 -1.91
N ILE A 116 -2.79 -26.21 -1.41
CA ILE A 116 -3.93 -26.59 -2.23
C ILE A 116 -4.52 -25.33 -2.86
N THR A 117 -4.72 -25.34 -4.18
CA THR A 117 -5.18 -24.19 -4.96
C THR A 117 -6.57 -24.42 -5.53
N ILE A 118 -7.37 -23.37 -5.58
CA ILE A 118 -8.65 -23.31 -6.30
C ILE A 118 -8.76 -22.02 -7.10
N SER A 119 -9.31 -22.12 -8.32
CA SER A 119 -9.66 -20.96 -9.12
C SER A 119 -10.95 -20.35 -8.61
N VAL A 120 -10.97 -19.03 -8.48
CA VAL A 120 -12.12 -18.29 -7.97
C VAL A 120 -12.42 -17.08 -8.85
N GLN A 121 -13.65 -16.59 -8.76
CA GLN A 121 -14.04 -15.33 -9.36
C GLN A 121 -14.80 -14.49 -8.34
N TYR A 122 -14.38 -13.23 -8.22
CA TYR A 122 -14.97 -12.25 -7.31
C TYR A 122 -15.63 -11.10 -8.07
N GLU A 123 -16.63 -10.53 -7.48
CA GLU A 123 -17.19 -9.23 -7.81
C GLU A 123 -17.25 -8.39 -6.53
N LEU A 124 -16.34 -7.42 -6.40
CA LEU A 124 -16.21 -6.52 -5.24
C LEU A 124 -16.29 -7.28 -3.89
N ASP A 125 -15.38 -8.22 -3.69
CA ASP A 125 -15.28 -9.15 -2.54
C ASP A 125 -16.37 -10.23 -2.45
N ARG A 126 -17.37 -10.21 -3.32
CA ARG A 126 -18.37 -11.25 -3.38
C ARG A 126 -17.86 -12.42 -4.22
N LEU A 127 -17.72 -13.59 -3.62
CA LEU A 127 -17.35 -14.82 -4.33
C LEU A 127 -18.49 -15.26 -5.25
N LEU A 128 -18.22 -15.41 -6.54
CA LEU A 128 -19.21 -15.82 -7.56
C LEU A 128 -19.19 -17.34 -7.78
N ASN A 129 -18.00 -17.93 -7.84
CA ASN A 129 -17.81 -19.35 -8.07
C ASN A 129 -16.47 -19.84 -7.47
N LYS A 130 -16.38 -21.13 -7.29
CA LYS A 130 -15.17 -21.84 -6.92
C LYS A 130 -14.81 -22.79 -8.05
#